data_8f4498a86d4cca6da391540758d385ff
#
_entry.id   8f4498a86d4cca6da391540758d385ff
#
_cell.length_a   1.000
_cell.length_b   1.000
_cell.length_c   1.000
_cell.angle_alpha   90.00
_cell.angle_beta   90.00
_cell.angle_gamma   90.00
#
_symmetry.space_group_name_H-M   'P 1'
#
loop_
_entity.id
_entity.type
_entity.pdbx_description
1 polymer ?
#
loop_
_entity_poly.entity_id
_entity_poly.type
_entity_poly.pdbx_seq_one_letter_code
_entity_poly.pdbx_strand_id
1 'polypeptide(L)'
;MKRYYFQILLACCLTLFAGCSDSDSESGQNGIPKGSKAIDLQQDRSGLLRNPCMGWGLYDDAVGNVANAEEYWAAQDEAARNYASFFYIRWRWSEMEPEEGKYAWIYDENYKKLIQGALDRGLKLCFRIYDNGQDNIRQGTPEYVRAAGAQGYEVEGQNNAKLWTPYADDPIFQQKYEKF
;
A
#
# COMPACT_ATOMS: atom_id res chain seq x y z
N MET A 1 45.89 -10.21 30.09
CA MET A 1 45.59 -9.55 28.81
C MET A 1 44.11 -9.13 28.62
N LYS A 2 43.10 -9.68 29.33
CA LYS A 2 41.70 -9.30 29.17
C LYS A 2 41.25 -7.99 29.82
N ARG A 3 42.03 -7.42 30.75
CA ARG A 3 41.66 -6.17 31.48
C ARG A 3 41.95 -4.87 30.70
N TYR A 4 42.91 -4.88 29.79
CA TYR A 4 43.30 -3.68 29.03
C TYR A 4 42.35 -3.39 27.87
N TYR A 5 41.71 -4.39 27.27
CA TYR A 5 40.74 -4.17 26.19
C TYR A 5 39.45 -3.52 26.68
N PHE A 6 39.07 -3.80 27.92
CA PHE A 6 37.84 -3.19 28.49
C PHE A 6 38.02 -1.70 28.80
N GLN A 7 39.23 -1.30 29.20
CA GLN A 7 39.53 0.13 29.46
C GLN A 7 39.69 0.92 28.16
N ILE A 8 40.21 0.35 27.11
CA ILE A 8 40.31 1.00 25.79
C ILE A 8 38.92 1.15 25.17
N LEU A 9 38.03 0.17 25.29
CA LEU A 9 36.65 0.26 24.78
C LEU A 9 35.83 1.33 25.55
N LEU A 10 36.04 1.46 26.85
CA LEU A 10 35.38 2.49 27.66
C LEU A 10 35.90 3.91 27.34
N ALA A 11 37.17 4.06 27.03
CA ALA A 11 37.75 5.33 26.61
C ALA A 11 37.27 5.77 25.23
N CYS A 12 37.12 4.83 24.27
CA CYS A 12 36.54 5.15 22.95
C CYS A 12 35.07 5.51 22.99
N CYS A 13 34.26 4.93 23.90
CA CYS A 13 32.85 5.30 24.04
C CYS A 13 32.67 6.69 24.71
N LEU A 14 33.61 7.15 25.52
CA LEU A 14 33.54 8.47 26.17
C LEU A 14 33.94 9.62 25.27
N THR A 15 34.68 9.37 24.18
CA THR A 15 35.06 10.42 23.23
C THR A 15 34.04 10.68 22.13
N LEU A 16 33.01 9.83 22.00
CA LEU A 16 31.94 10.00 21.00
C LEU A 16 30.77 10.89 21.48
N PHE A 17 30.74 11.29 22.74
CA PHE A 17 29.70 12.18 23.28
C PHE A 17 30.15 13.64 23.48
N ALA A 18 31.34 14.00 23.08
CA ALA A 18 31.86 15.37 23.20
C ALA A 18 31.80 16.15 21.86
N GLY A 19 30.73 16.04 21.13
CA GLY A 19 30.65 16.62 19.79
C GLY A 19 29.27 17.14 19.39
N CYS A 20 28.49 17.68 20.32
CA CYS A 20 27.42 18.64 20.02
C CYS A 20 27.32 19.60 21.18
N SER A 21 28.28 20.52 21.26
CA SER A 21 28.02 21.81 21.90
C SER A 21 27.30 22.62 20.86
N ASP A 22 26.02 22.87 21.04
CA ASP A 22 25.36 24.02 20.46
C ASP A 22 26.15 25.24 20.94
N SER A 23 27.06 25.70 20.11
CA SER A 23 27.53 27.04 20.20
C SER A 23 26.34 27.89 19.72
N ASP A 24 25.62 28.47 20.65
CA ASP A 24 24.88 29.70 20.40
C ASP A 24 25.84 30.74 19.81
N SER A 25 26.15 30.58 18.53
CA SER A 25 26.68 31.66 17.75
C SER A 25 25.49 32.59 17.51
N GLU A 26 25.47 33.71 18.24
CA GLU A 26 24.79 34.90 17.79
C GLU A 26 25.17 35.13 16.31
N SER A 27 24.42 34.49 15.41
CA SER A 27 24.45 34.84 14.00
C SER A 27 23.77 36.18 13.90
N GLY A 28 24.59 37.20 13.78
CA GLY A 28 24.14 38.55 13.55
C GLY A 28 23.12 38.57 12.42
N GLN A 29 22.18 39.48 12.53
CA GLN A 29 21.09 39.82 11.61
C GLN A 29 21.55 40.17 10.17
N ASN A 30 22.63 39.62 9.68
CA ASN A 30 23.29 39.99 8.42
C ASN A 30 23.03 38.98 7.29
N GLY A 31 21.78 38.72 7.01
CA GLY A 31 21.46 37.81 5.88
C GLY A 31 20.06 37.93 5.32
N ILE A 32 19.20 38.71 5.95
CA ILE A 32 17.83 38.88 5.46
C ILE A 32 17.81 39.97 4.40
N PRO A 33 17.42 39.72 3.15
CA PRO A 33 17.34 40.72 2.11
C PRO A 33 16.44 41.86 2.53
N LYS A 34 16.84 43.12 2.20
CA LYS A 34 16.06 44.32 2.52
C LYS A 34 14.66 44.22 1.88
N GLY A 35 13.63 44.26 2.69
CA GLY A 35 12.23 44.06 2.26
C GLY A 35 11.63 42.65 2.58
N SER A 36 12.43 41.76 3.14
CA SER A 36 11.91 40.49 3.62
C SER A 36 11.07 40.68 4.89
N LYS A 37 9.95 40.00 4.96
CA LYS A 37 9.10 39.94 6.16
C LYS A 37 9.39 38.64 6.89
N ALA A 38 9.77 38.73 8.15
CA ALA A 38 9.85 37.56 9.01
C ALA A 38 8.44 37.02 9.22
N ILE A 39 8.24 35.74 8.88
CA ILE A 39 6.99 35.01 9.16
C ILE A 39 7.30 34.08 10.32
N ASP A 40 6.69 34.32 11.45
CA ASP A 40 6.74 33.41 12.58
C ASP A 40 5.76 32.24 12.30
N LEU A 41 6.30 31.07 11.97
CA LEU A 41 5.54 29.89 11.70
C LEU A 41 5.16 29.25 13.04
N GLN A 42 3.95 29.51 13.48
CA GLN A 42 3.38 28.80 14.62
C GLN A 42 3.04 27.38 14.23
N GLN A 43 3.52 26.42 15.00
CA GLN A 43 3.15 25.02 14.81
C GLN A 43 1.70 24.83 15.21
N ASP A 44 0.82 24.60 14.23
CA ASP A 44 -0.56 24.20 14.50
C ASP A 44 -0.57 22.72 14.96
N ARG A 45 -0.92 22.51 16.22
CA ARG A 45 -1.09 21.20 16.82
C ARG A 45 -2.56 20.86 17.08
N SER A 46 -3.47 21.69 16.58
CA SER A 46 -4.91 21.57 16.87
C SER A 46 -5.60 20.46 16.07
N GLY A 47 -4.95 19.89 15.09
CA GLY A 47 -5.54 18.84 14.26
C GLY A 47 -4.52 17.96 13.53
N LEU A 48 -5.01 16.82 13.04
CA LEU A 48 -4.26 15.95 12.15
C LEU A 48 -4.15 16.59 10.77
N LEU A 49 -2.95 16.97 10.38
CA LEU A 49 -2.69 17.40 9.01
C LEU A 49 -2.72 16.18 8.09
N ARG A 50 -3.82 16.01 7.36
CA ARG A 50 -3.89 15.03 6.28
C ARG A 50 -3.10 15.56 5.08
N ASN A 51 -1.99 14.93 4.78
CA ASN A 51 -1.28 15.18 3.55
C ASN A 51 -1.97 14.41 2.42
N PRO A 52 -2.56 15.08 1.42
CA PRO A 52 -3.16 14.39 0.28
C PRO A 52 -2.12 13.48 -0.39
N CYS A 53 -2.44 12.21 -0.60
CA CYS A 53 -1.58 11.21 -1.21
C CYS A 53 -0.39 10.72 -0.35
N MET A 54 -0.24 11.19 0.87
CA MET A 54 0.70 10.65 1.85
C MET A 54 -0.07 10.27 3.11
N GLY A 55 0.30 9.18 3.72
CA GLY A 55 -0.34 8.71 4.95
C GLY A 55 -0.48 7.20 4.95
N TRP A 56 -1.23 6.69 5.88
CA TRP A 56 -1.51 5.27 6.02
C TRP A 56 -2.47 4.80 4.92
N GLY A 57 -2.18 3.63 4.36
CA GLY A 57 -3.12 2.91 3.51
C GLY A 57 -3.90 1.90 4.34
N LEU A 58 -5.20 1.85 4.18
CA LEU A 58 -5.97 0.70 4.60
C LEU A 58 -5.86 -0.37 3.54
N TYR A 59 -5.75 -1.62 3.97
CA TYR A 59 -5.60 -2.77 3.11
C TYR A 59 -6.81 -3.69 3.26
N ASP A 60 -7.34 -4.14 2.13
CA ASP A 60 -8.46 -5.05 2.06
C ASP A 60 -8.06 -6.47 2.40
N ASP A 61 -7.67 -6.78 3.58
CA ASP A 61 -7.16 -8.08 3.99
C ASP A 61 -6.35 -8.83 2.91
N ALA A 62 -5.18 -9.31 3.23
CA ALA A 62 -4.09 -9.80 2.38
C ALA A 62 -4.47 -10.72 1.20
N VAL A 63 -5.73 -11.06 1.03
CA VAL A 63 -6.21 -12.04 0.03
C VAL A 63 -7.46 -11.58 -0.74
N GLY A 64 -7.89 -10.32 -0.59
CA GLY A 64 -9.11 -9.83 -1.23
C GLY A 64 -10.37 -10.51 -0.69
N ASN A 65 -10.39 -10.78 0.61
CA ASN A 65 -11.46 -11.56 1.24
C ASN A 65 -12.15 -10.80 2.35
N VAL A 66 -12.48 -9.54 2.15
CA VAL A 66 -13.45 -8.91 3.04
C VAL A 66 -14.80 -9.56 2.78
N ALA A 67 -15.12 -10.55 3.59
CA ALA A 67 -16.36 -11.30 3.46
C ALA A 67 -17.60 -10.43 3.77
N ASN A 68 -17.41 -9.39 4.59
CA ASN A 68 -18.46 -8.46 4.97
C ASN A 68 -17.93 -7.03 5.00
N ALA A 69 -18.30 -6.25 4.00
CA ALA A 69 -17.89 -4.85 3.87
C ALA A 69 -18.40 -3.95 5.00
N GLU A 70 -19.57 -4.23 5.54
CA GLU A 70 -20.16 -3.42 6.63
C GLU A 70 -19.37 -3.62 7.92
N GLU A 71 -19.05 -4.86 8.27
CA GLU A 71 -18.22 -5.18 9.45
C GLU A 71 -16.81 -4.64 9.30
N TYR A 72 -16.22 -4.76 8.10
CA TYR A 72 -14.91 -4.19 7.81
C TYR A 72 -14.89 -2.68 8.05
N TRP A 73 -15.85 -1.94 7.47
CA TRP A 73 -15.90 -0.49 7.63
C TRP A 73 -16.25 -0.06 9.05
N ALA A 74 -17.07 -0.81 9.76
CA ALA A 74 -17.34 -0.55 11.17
C ALA A 74 -16.07 -0.67 12.02
N ALA A 75 -15.25 -1.69 11.76
CA ALA A 75 -13.99 -1.90 12.47
C ALA A 75 -12.89 -0.88 12.09
N GLN A 76 -12.89 -0.40 10.86
CA GLN A 76 -11.85 0.50 10.33
C GLN A 76 -12.24 1.99 10.33
N ASP A 77 -13.45 2.37 10.77
CA ASP A 77 -13.96 3.73 10.62
C ASP A 77 -13.04 4.80 11.23
N GLU A 78 -12.57 4.59 12.44
CA GLU A 78 -11.66 5.52 13.13
C GLU A 78 -10.33 5.65 12.37
N ALA A 79 -9.71 4.54 12.00
CA ALA A 79 -8.46 4.54 11.25
C ALA A 79 -8.63 5.20 9.88
N ALA A 80 -9.74 4.90 9.19
CA ALA A 80 -10.06 5.46 7.89
C ALA A 80 -10.21 6.97 7.92
N ARG A 81 -10.96 7.50 8.90
CA ARG A 81 -11.24 8.94 9.00
C ARG A 81 -10.07 9.76 9.50
N ASN A 82 -9.31 9.21 10.43
CA ASN A 82 -8.28 9.99 11.15
C ASN A 82 -6.89 9.85 10.53
N TYR A 83 -6.54 8.68 9.99
CA TYR A 83 -5.16 8.38 9.62
C TYR A 83 -4.96 7.96 8.17
N ALA A 84 -5.93 7.29 7.55
CA ALA A 84 -5.76 6.76 6.22
C ALA A 84 -5.97 7.82 5.14
N SER A 85 -5.21 7.71 4.06
CA SER A 85 -5.31 8.55 2.86
C SER A 85 -5.83 7.78 1.65
N PHE A 86 -5.67 6.47 1.66
CA PHE A 86 -6.10 5.61 0.57
C PHE A 86 -6.53 4.23 1.08
N PHE A 87 -7.33 3.56 0.27
CA PHE A 87 -7.72 2.18 0.43
C PHE A 87 -7.05 1.37 -0.66
N TYR A 88 -6.18 0.43 -0.27
CA TYR A 88 -5.44 -0.44 -1.15
C TYR A 88 -6.19 -1.74 -1.34
N ILE A 89 -6.53 -2.03 -2.58
CA ILE A 89 -7.30 -3.18 -3.01
C ILE A 89 -6.39 -4.12 -3.78
N ARG A 90 -6.32 -5.39 -3.35
CA ARG A 90 -5.55 -6.42 -4.01
C ARG A 90 -6.42 -7.62 -4.32
N TRP A 91 -6.98 -7.65 -5.53
CA TRP A 91 -7.94 -8.68 -5.93
C TRP A 91 -7.42 -9.52 -7.10
N ARG A 92 -7.94 -10.74 -7.22
CA ARG A 92 -7.68 -11.61 -8.38
C ARG A 92 -8.51 -11.14 -9.56
N TRP A 93 -7.93 -11.21 -10.74
CA TRP A 93 -8.68 -10.93 -11.96
C TRP A 93 -9.87 -11.89 -12.11
N SER A 94 -9.68 -13.20 -11.83
CA SER A 94 -10.76 -14.20 -11.88
C SER A 94 -11.95 -13.92 -10.96
N GLU A 95 -11.74 -13.17 -9.88
CA GLU A 95 -12.80 -12.73 -8.98
C GLU A 95 -13.46 -11.44 -9.46
N MET A 96 -12.66 -10.56 -10.06
CA MET A 96 -13.14 -9.28 -10.54
C MET A 96 -13.89 -9.37 -11.87
N GLU A 97 -13.48 -10.29 -12.70
CA GLU A 97 -14.11 -10.56 -14.00
C GLU A 97 -14.20 -12.07 -14.25
N PRO A 98 -15.09 -12.79 -13.54
CA PRO A 98 -15.23 -14.24 -13.72
C PRO A 98 -15.73 -14.64 -15.11
N GLU A 99 -16.49 -13.80 -15.75
CA GLU A 99 -16.95 -13.89 -17.12
C GLU A 99 -16.58 -12.60 -17.86
N GLU A 100 -16.18 -12.68 -19.12
CA GLU A 100 -15.72 -11.52 -19.89
C GLU A 100 -16.77 -10.41 -19.91
N GLY A 101 -16.37 -9.21 -19.45
CA GLY A 101 -17.23 -8.04 -19.35
C GLY A 101 -18.15 -8.01 -18.14
N LYS A 102 -18.07 -9.00 -17.23
CA LYS A 102 -18.89 -9.05 -16.02
C LYS A 102 -18.05 -8.70 -14.79
N TYR A 103 -18.07 -7.46 -14.43
CA TYR A 103 -17.22 -6.92 -13.37
C TYR A 103 -17.87 -7.00 -11.99
N ALA A 104 -17.18 -7.60 -11.01
CA ALA A 104 -17.69 -7.81 -9.66
C ALA A 104 -18.13 -6.50 -8.98
N TRP A 105 -17.41 -5.42 -9.16
CA TRP A 105 -17.80 -4.11 -8.61
C TRP A 105 -19.11 -3.53 -9.19
N ILE A 106 -19.68 -4.15 -10.22
CA ILE A 106 -20.97 -3.77 -10.77
C ILE A 106 -22.12 -4.62 -10.21
N TYR A 107 -21.90 -5.91 -10.01
CA TYR A 107 -22.98 -6.84 -9.63
C TYR A 107 -22.88 -7.39 -8.21
N ASP A 108 -21.69 -7.44 -7.63
CA ASP A 108 -21.49 -7.96 -6.27
C ASP A 108 -21.66 -6.85 -5.24
N GLU A 109 -22.65 -7.00 -4.37
CA GLU A 109 -23.00 -5.98 -3.39
C GLU A 109 -21.91 -5.78 -2.32
N ASN A 110 -21.12 -6.80 -2.00
CA ASN A 110 -20.03 -6.67 -1.05
C ASN A 110 -18.89 -5.80 -1.61
N TYR A 111 -18.50 -6.04 -2.86
CA TYR A 111 -17.47 -5.21 -3.52
C TYR A 111 -17.93 -3.77 -3.73
N LYS A 112 -19.20 -3.57 -4.10
CA LYS A 112 -19.78 -2.22 -4.17
C LYS A 112 -19.69 -1.50 -2.83
N LYS A 113 -20.11 -2.15 -1.74
CA LYS A 113 -20.08 -1.58 -0.39
C LYS A 113 -18.65 -1.31 0.09
N LEU A 114 -17.69 -2.15 -0.28
CA LEU A 114 -16.28 -1.91 0.04
C LEU A 114 -15.76 -0.63 -0.65
N ILE A 115 -15.99 -0.50 -1.93
CA ILE A 115 -15.55 0.66 -2.71
C ILE A 115 -16.28 1.92 -2.22
N GLN A 116 -17.62 1.86 -2.10
CA GLN A 116 -18.41 2.99 -1.65
C GLN A 116 -18.01 3.44 -0.24
N GLY A 117 -17.78 2.48 0.66
CA GLY A 117 -17.34 2.78 2.03
C GLY A 117 -16.00 3.50 2.09
N ALA A 118 -15.08 3.23 1.17
CA ALA A 118 -13.84 3.98 1.04
C ALA A 118 -14.09 5.41 0.55
N LEU A 119 -14.92 5.57 -0.48
CA LEU A 119 -15.28 6.88 -1.04
C LEU A 119 -16.01 7.77 -0.03
N ASP A 120 -16.94 7.20 0.74
CA ASP A 120 -17.69 7.90 1.81
C ASP A 120 -16.77 8.43 2.93
N ARG A 121 -15.59 7.84 3.07
CA ARG A 121 -14.56 8.26 4.03
C ARG A 121 -13.50 9.18 3.42
N GLY A 122 -13.67 9.54 2.14
CA GLY A 122 -12.75 10.40 1.41
C GLY A 122 -11.40 9.74 1.10
N LEU A 123 -11.35 8.41 1.09
CA LEU A 123 -10.14 7.67 0.75
C LEU A 123 -9.98 7.60 -0.77
N LYS A 124 -8.72 7.66 -1.22
CA LYS A 124 -8.38 7.34 -2.60
C LYS A 124 -8.36 5.84 -2.79
N LEU A 125 -8.75 5.37 -3.96
CA LEU A 125 -8.65 3.95 -4.32
C LEU A 125 -7.31 3.67 -4.98
N CYS A 126 -6.66 2.61 -4.53
CA CYS A 126 -5.44 2.09 -5.12
C CYS A 126 -5.65 0.60 -5.44
N PHE A 127 -5.66 0.25 -6.72
CA PHE A 127 -5.93 -1.10 -7.18
C PHE A 127 -4.65 -1.84 -7.55
N ARG A 128 -4.58 -3.10 -7.15
CA ARG A 128 -3.68 -4.10 -7.67
C ARG A 128 -4.49 -5.34 -8.04
N ILE A 129 -4.77 -5.49 -9.31
CA ILE A 129 -5.38 -6.71 -9.82
C ILE A 129 -4.24 -7.65 -10.24
N TYR A 130 -4.32 -8.91 -9.84
CA TYR A 130 -3.30 -9.88 -10.17
C TYR A 130 -3.89 -11.12 -10.84
N ASP A 131 -3.15 -11.63 -11.79
CA ASP A 131 -3.50 -12.78 -12.60
C ASP A 131 -2.95 -14.09 -12.03
N ASN A 132 -1.86 -13.99 -11.24
CA ASN A 132 -1.21 -15.17 -10.66
C ASN A 132 -0.32 -14.82 -9.45
N GLY A 133 -0.01 -15.83 -8.64
CA GLY A 133 0.94 -15.76 -7.55
C GLY A 133 1.19 -17.12 -6.94
N GLN A 134 2.45 -17.44 -6.64
CA GLN A 134 2.84 -18.69 -5.98
C GLN A 134 2.17 -18.89 -4.62
N ASP A 135 1.78 -17.80 -3.96
CA ASP A 135 1.10 -17.84 -2.66
C ASP A 135 -0.41 -18.05 -2.75
N ASN A 136 -0.93 -18.29 -3.95
CA ASN A 136 -2.35 -18.49 -4.16
C ASN A 136 -2.78 -19.94 -4.02
N ILE A 137 -3.98 -20.11 -3.47
CA ILE A 137 -4.71 -21.39 -3.45
C ILE A 137 -5.81 -21.42 -4.51
N ARG A 138 -6.07 -20.32 -5.19
CA ARG A 138 -7.11 -20.15 -6.19
C ARG A 138 -6.54 -19.56 -7.46
N GLN A 139 -7.14 -19.92 -8.58
CA GLN A 139 -6.79 -19.39 -9.90
C GLN A 139 -6.92 -17.87 -9.94
N GLY A 140 -5.86 -17.18 -10.39
CA GLY A 140 -5.85 -15.71 -10.52
C GLY A 140 -6.38 -15.22 -11.86
N THR A 141 -5.99 -15.89 -12.96
CA THR A 141 -6.50 -15.60 -14.30
C THR A 141 -7.88 -16.20 -14.51
N PRO A 142 -8.86 -15.47 -15.08
CA PRO A 142 -10.18 -16.01 -15.39
C PRO A 142 -10.10 -17.17 -16.40
N GLU A 143 -10.98 -18.17 -16.23
CA GLU A 143 -11.02 -19.37 -17.09
C GLU A 143 -11.33 -19.03 -18.56
N TYR A 144 -12.11 -17.97 -18.81
CA TYR A 144 -12.43 -17.57 -20.18
C TYR A 144 -11.19 -17.17 -21.00
N VAL A 145 -10.10 -16.73 -20.35
CA VAL A 145 -8.83 -16.39 -21.00
C VAL A 145 -8.18 -17.65 -21.57
N ARG A 146 -8.13 -18.72 -20.75
CA ARG A 146 -7.64 -20.03 -21.18
C ARG A 146 -8.55 -20.64 -22.27
N ALA A 147 -9.85 -20.56 -22.06
CA ALA A 147 -10.84 -21.04 -23.03
C ALA A 147 -10.79 -20.31 -24.38
N ALA A 148 -10.35 -19.06 -24.40
CA ALA A 148 -10.10 -18.30 -25.63
C ALA A 148 -8.84 -18.78 -26.39
N GLY A 149 -8.04 -19.67 -25.80
CA GLY A 149 -6.87 -20.26 -26.43
C GLY A 149 -5.53 -19.65 -26.00
N ALA A 150 -5.50 -18.80 -24.99
CA ALA A 150 -4.24 -18.27 -24.45
C ALA A 150 -3.32 -19.41 -24.02
N GLN A 151 -2.05 -19.31 -24.36
CA GLN A 151 -1.02 -20.27 -23.96
C GLN A 151 -0.46 -19.92 -22.58
N GLY A 152 -0.07 -20.94 -21.84
CA GLY A 152 0.44 -20.77 -20.48
C GLY A 152 1.01 -22.07 -19.94
N TYR A 153 1.28 -22.08 -18.65
CA TYR A 153 1.87 -23.20 -17.94
C TYR A 153 1.21 -23.38 -16.56
N GLU A 154 1.38 -24.54 -15.97
CA GLU A 154 0.94 -24.80 -14.60
C GLU A 154 2.03 -24.42 -13.60
N VAL A 155 1.62 -23.78 -12.52
CA VAL A 155 2.44 -23.53 -11.34
C VAL A 155 1.82 -24.17 -10.12
N GLU A 156 2.65 -24.54 -9.17
CA GLU A 156 2.21 -25.03 -7.88
C GLU A 156 2.04 -23.86 -6.93
N GLY A 157 0.83 -23.64 -6.45
CA GLY A 157 0.51 -22.67 -5.43
C GLY A 157 0.55 -23.27 -4.02
N GLN A 158 0.02 -22.53 -3.05
CA GLN A 158 -0.08 -23.02 -1.67
C GLN A 158 -0.95 -24.29 -1.60
N ASN A 159 -0.63 -25.17 -0.65
CA ASN A 159 -1.34 -26.42 -0.42
C ASN A 159 -1.38 -27.34 -1.66
N ASN A 160 -0.33 -27.29 -2.49
CA ASN A 160 -0.20 -28.05 -3.74
C ASN A 160 -1.32 -27.72 -4.77
N ALA A 161 -1.91 -26.53 -4.68
CA ALA A 161 -2.88 -26.08 -5.65
C ALA A 161 -2.22 -25.96 -7.03
N LYS A 162 -2.83 -26.55 -8.03
CA LYS A 162 -2.38 -26.42 -9.41
C LYS A 162 -3.07 -25.23 -10.06
N LEU A 163 -2.29 -24.23 -10.42
CA LEU A 163 -2.76 -22.97 -10.98
C LEU A 163 -2.20 -22.81 -12.38
N TRP A 164 -3.03 -22.46 -13.31
CA TRP A 164 -2.61 -22.14 -14.65
C TRP A 164 -2.22 -20.66 -14.76
N THR A 165 -1.09 -20.38 -15.41
CA THR A 165 -0.56 -19.04 -15.63
C THR A 165 -0.36 -18.80 -17.10
N PRO A 166 -0.93 -17.71 -17.66
CA PRO A 166 -0.65 -17.36 -19.06
C PRO A 166 0.81 -16.92 -19.24
N TYR A 167 1.34 -17.12 -20.44
CA TYR A 167 2.56 -16.42 -20.82
C TYR A 167 2.25 -14.92 -20.96
N ALA A 168 3.09 -14.07 -20.38
CA ALA A 168 2.87 -12.63 -20.39
C ALA A 168 2.90 -12.00 -21.79
N ASP A 169 3.56 -12.66 -22.72
CA ASP A 169 3.67 -12.28 -24.14
C ASP A 169 2.64 -12.99 -25.05
N ASP A 170 1.76 -13.80 -24.49
CA ASP A 170 0.68 -14.41 -25.27
C ASP A 170 -0.29 -13.35 -25.77
N PRO A 171 -0.56 -13.28 -27.09
CA PRO A 171 -1.36 -12.21 -27.67
C PRO A 171 -2.83 -12.25 -27.24
N ILE A 172 -3.38 -13.43 -26.93
CA ILE A 172 -4.76 -13.59 -26.46
C ILE A 172 -4.85 -13.10 -25.01
N PHE A 173 -3.89 -13.49 -24.17
CA PHE A 173 -3.81 -12.97 -22.81
C PHE A 173 -3.70 -11.44 -22.80
N GLN A 174 -2.78 -10.87 -23.56
CA GLN A 174 -2.60 -9.41 -23.64
C GLN A 174 -3.87 -8.70 -24.09
N GLN A 175 -4.52 -9.21 -25.14
CA GLN A 175 -5.78 -8.64 -25.63
C GLN A 175 -6.90 -8.66 -24.57
N LYS A 176 -7.00 -9.75 -23.81
CA LYS A 176 -8.02 -9.88 -22.77
C LYS A 176 -7.71 -8.99 -21.58
N TYR A 177 -6.44 -8.93 -21.18
CA TYR A 177 -6.00 -8.10 -20.05
C TYR A 177 -6.07 -6.60 -20.35
N GLU A 178 -5.77 -6.19 -21.56
CA GLU A 178 -5.91 -4.80 -22.01
C GLU A 178 -7.38 -4.33 -22.01
N LYS A 179 -8.30 -5.27 -22.28
CA LYS A 179 -9.73 -4.97 -22.32
C LYS A 179 -10.37 -4.89 -20.93
N PHE A 180 -9.78 -5.59 -19.96
CA PHE A 180 -10.20 -5.57 -18.56
C PHE A 180 -9.92 -4.22 -17.90
#